data_2b2c494b72ae4ca21b5e65c770145f3d
#
_entry.id   2b2c494b72ae4ca21b5e65c770145f3d
#
_cell.length_a   1.000
_cell.length_b   1.000
_cell.length_c   1.000
_cell.angle_alpha   90.00
_cell.angle_beta   90.00
_cell.angle_gamma   90.00
#
_symmetry.space_group_name_H-M   'P 1'
#
loop_
_entity.id
_entity.type
_entity.pdbx_description
1 polymer ?
#
loop_
_entity_poly.entity_id
_entity_poly.type
_entity_poly.pdbx_seq_one_letter_code
_entity_poly.pdbx_strand_id
1 'polypeptide(L)'
;ATWGSLGAVNFTSVASNIIPDTNGSRDLGSTGTRWANVYTNDLHLSNEGSTNSVDNTWGDFTIEEGESDLFLINNRSGKKYKFNLTEVS
;
A
#
# COMPACT_ATOMS: atom_id res chain seq x y z
N ALA A 1 29.38 -18.61 7.08
CA ALA A 1 28.12 -18.48 6.38
C ALA A 1 28.30 -17.75 5.06
N THR A 2 27.71 -18.26 4.05
CA THR A 2 27.81 -17.66 2.73
C THR A 2 26.57 -16.80 2.48
N TRP A 3 26.69 -15.53 2.80
CA TRP A 3 25.57 -14.61 2.65
C TRP A 3 25.16 -14.41 1.20
N GLY A 4 26.07 -14.66 0.26
CA GLY A 4 25.73 -14.59 -1.16
C GLY A 4 24.65 -15.55 -1.59
N SER A 5 24.49 -16.66 -0.85
CA SER A 5 23.46 -17.64 -1.19
C SER A 5 22.05 -17.19 -0.77
N LEU A 6 21.94 -16.06 -0.06
CA LEU A 6 20.66 -15.50 0.36
C LEU A 6 20.02 -14.58 -0.68
N GLY A 7 20.55 -14.56 -1.93
CA GLY A 7 19.96 -13.78 -2.99
C GLY A 7 18.55 -14.19 -3.38
N ALA A 8 18.17 -15.43 -3.07
CA ALA A 8 16.82 -15.93 -3.35
C ALA A 8 16.15 -16.28 -2.01
N VAL A 9 15.36 -15.31 -1.48
CA VAL A 9 14.59 -15.54 -0.26
C VAL A 9 13.22 -16.05 -0.64
N ASN A 10 12.80 -17.15 0.01
CA ASN A 10 11.51 -17.77 -0.25
C ASN A 10 10.55 -17.46 0.89
N PHE A 11 9.52 -16.66 0.60
CA PHE A 11 8.50 -16.28 1.58
C PHE A 11 7.17 -16.97 1.28
N THR A 12 7.16 -18.30 1.29
CA THR A 12 5.92 -19.04 1.00
C THR A 12 4.95 -19.03 2.16
N SER A 13 5.43 -18.79 3.38
CA SER A 13 4.56 -18.76 4.56
C SER A 13 5.21 -17.86 5.61
N VAL A 14 4.66 -16.66 5.78
CA VAL A 14 5.21 -15.66 6.70
C VAL A 14 4.26 -15.54 7.88
N ALA A 15 4.75 -15.80 9.09
CA ALA A 15 3.95 -15.83 10.31
C ALA A 15 4.02 -14.55 11.13
N SER A 16 4.60 -13.48 10.57
CA SER A 16 4.74 -12.20 11.26
C SER A 16 4.62 -11.06 10.24
N ASN A 17 4.46 -9.84 10.75
CA ASN A 17 4.44 -8.66 9.89
C ASN A 17 5.80 -8.45 9.23
N ILE A 18 5.79 -7.93 8.01
CA ILE A 18 7.01 -7.57 7.29
C ILE A 18 7.10 -6.05 7.30
N ILE A 19 8.09 -5.52 8.03
CA ILE A 19 8.21 -4.09 8.30
C ILE A 19 9.58 -3.60 7.81
N PRO A 20 9.63 -2.47 7.07
CA PRO A 20 10.92 -1.91 6.65
C PRO A 20 11.70 -1.34 7.84
N ASP A 21 12.99 -1.21 7.68
CA ASP A 21 13.85 -0.69 8.76
C ASP A 21 13.68 0.81 8.99
N THR A 22 13.17 1.54 8.02
CA THR A 22 13.03 3.00 8.10
C THR A 22 11.70 3.42 7.48
N ASN A 23 10.97 4.26 8.18
CA ASN A 23 9.67 4.74 7.74
C ASN A 23 9.78 5.53 6.44
N GLY A 24 9.03 5.12 5.42
CA GLY A 24 8.91 5.86 4.16
C GLY A 24 10.15 5.85 3.28
N SER A 25 11.12 4.97 3.54
CA SER A 25 12.40 4.99 2.81
C SER A 25 12.68 3.76 1.96
N ARG A 26 11.83 2.75 2.00
CA ARG A 26 12.05 1.52 1.25
C ARG A 26 10.90 1.27 0.32
N ASP A 27 11.22 0.80 -0.88
CA ASP A 27 10.22 0.47 -1.91
C ASP A 27 9.87 -1.01 -1.89
N LEU A 28 8.67 -1.33 -2.32
CA LEU A 28 8.28 -2.69 -2.64
C LEU A 28 8.20 -2.78 -4.16
N GLY A 29 9.20 -3.39 -4.76
CA GLY A 29 9.35 -3.44 -6.22
C GLY A 29 10.06 -2.20 -6.77
N SER A 30 10.15 -2.10 -8.07
CA SER A 30 10.77 -0.97 -8.76
C SER A 30 10.09 -0.76 -10.11
N THR A 31 10.44 0.33 -10.80
CA THR A 31 9.84 0.67 -12.08
C THR A 31 10.03 -0.44 -13.13
N GLY A 32 11.19 -1.05 -13.16
CA GLY A 32 11.50 -2.09 -14.13
C GLY A 32 11.25 -3.51 -13.64
N THR A 33 10.96 -3.67 -12.34
CA THR A 33 10.76 -5.00 -11.74
C THR A 33 9.60 -4.89 -10.77
N ARG A 34 8.41 -5.06 -11.29
CA ARG A 34 7.15 -4.86 -10.56
C ARG A 34 6.55 -6.19 -10.12
N TRP A 35 5.81 -6.17 -9.03
CA TRP A 35 5.01 -7.32 -8.62
C TRP A 35 3.87 -7.50 -9.63
N ALA A 36 3.53 -8.75 -9.94
CA ALA A 36 2.41 -9.03 -10.85
C ALA A 36 1.08 -8.61 -10.23
N ASN A 37 0.87 -8.94 -8.97
CA ASN A 37 -0.36 -8.64 -8.24
C ASN A 37 -0.06 -8.41 -6.77
N VAL A 38 -0.92 -7.65 -6.08
CA VAL A 38 -0.90 -7.52 -4.62
C VAL A 38 -2.24 -8.02 -4.09
N TYR A 39 -2.21 -9.00 -3.20
CA TYR A 39 -3.40 -9.55 -2.56
C TYR A 39 -3.45 -9.03 -1.13
N THR A 40 -4.42 -8.18 -0.83
CA THR A 40 -4.56 -7.58 0.49
C THR A 40 -6.03 -7.30 0.78
N ASN A 41 -6.40 -7.23 2.06
CA ASN A 41 -7.75 -6.79 2.45
C ASN A 41 -7.87 -5.28 2.27
N ASP A 42 -7.13 -4.53 3.09
CA ASP A 42 -7.17 -3.07 3.07
C ASP A 42 -5.85 -2.52 2.57
N LEU A 43 -5.90 -1.34 1.97
CA LEU A 43 -4.70 -0.63 1.54
C LEU A 43 -4.64 0.69 2.29
N HIS A 44 -3.59 0.85 3.11
CA HIS A 44 -3.37 2.05 3.92
C HIS A 44 -2.33 2.93 3.28
N LEU A 45 -2.69 4.19 3.03
CA LEU A 45 -1.84 5.18 2.39
C LEU A 45 -1.65 6.36 3.32
N SER A 46 -0.42 6.69 3.67
CA SER A 46 -0.12 7.85 4.50
C SER A 46 1.24 8.40 4.14
N ASN A 47 1.32 9.72 4.00
CA ASN A 47 2.59 10.40 3.85
C ASN A 47 2.84 11.34 5.04
N GLU A 48 2.29 11.01 6.20
CA GLU A 48 2.50 11.80 7.42
C GLU A 48 4.00 11.99 7.67
N GLY A 49 4.39 13.21 7.97
CA GLY A 49 5.81 13.55 8.12
C GLY A 49 6.45 14.05 6.83
N SER A 50 5.70 14.01 5.72
CA SER A 50 6.14 14.49 4.41
C SER A 50 4.97 15.22 3.76
N THR A 51 5.07 15.51 2.46
CA THR A 51 3.98 16.16 1.72
C THR A 51 3.92 15.58 0.30
N ASN A 52 2.75 15.69 -0.33
CA ASN A 52 2.61 15.23 -1.70
C ASN A 52 3.08 16.31 -2.69
N SER A 53 3.25 15.92 -3.95
CA SER A 53 3.80 16.78 -4.99
C SER A 53 2.73 17.64 -5.69
N VAL A 54 1.47 17.52 -5.33
CA VAL A 54 0.38 18.21 -5.99
C VAL A 54 0.03 19.50 -5.25
N ASP A 55 -0.25 19.41 -3.95
CA ASP A 55 -0.67 20.57 -3.17
C ASP A 55 0.12 20.76 -1.89
N ASN A 56 1.20 19.99 -1.70
CA ASN A 56 2.10 20.08 -0.54
C ASN A 56 1.41 19.84 0.80
N THR A 57 0.42 18.97 0.82
CA THR A 57 -0.23 18.57 2.07
C THR A 57 0.07 17.10 2.37
N TRP A 58 -0.29 16.67 3.59
CA TRP A 58 -0.19 15.26 3.94
C TRP A 58 -1.59 14.69 4.18
N GLY A 59 -1.73 13.41 3.96
CA GLY A 59 -2.98 12.73 4.13
C GLY A 59 -2.80 11.36 4.75
N ASP A 60 -3.93 10.77 5.13
CA ASP A 60 -3.97 9.42 5.69
C ASP A 60 -5.29 8.81 5.25
N PHE A 61 -5.21 7.83 4.37
CA PHE A 61 -6.38 7.22 3.74
C PHE A 61 -6.31 5.71 3.80
N THR A 62 -7.49 5.09 3.81
CA THR A 62 -7.62 3.64 3.70
C THR A 62 -8.60 3.32 2.57
N ILE A 63 -8.21 2.36 1.72
CA ILE A 63 -9.10 1.84 0.67
C ILE A 63 -9.61 0.48 1.15
N GLU A 64 -10.95 0.32 1.14
CA GLU A 64 -11.62 -0.90 1.58
C GLU A 64 -12.64 -1.34 0.53
N GLU A 65 -12.88 -2.63 0.44
CA GLU A 65 -13.93 -3.15 -0.43
C GLU A 65 -15.15 -3.58 0.37
N GLY A 66 -16.34 -3.30 -0.19
CA GLY A 66 -17.59 -3.83 0.29
C GLY A 66 -18.13 -4.86 -0.69
N GLU A 67 -19.35 -5.33 -0.45
CA GLU A 67 -19.96 -6.32 -1.32
C GLU A 67 -20.15 -5.81 -2.75
N SER A 68 -20.51 -4.54 -2.89
CA SER A 68 -20.84 -3.96 -4.21
C SER A 68 -20.02 -2.72 -4.55
N ASP A 69 -19.28 -2.15 -3.60
CA ASP A 69 -18.61 -0.87 -3.78
C ASP A 69 -17.19 -0.90 -3.24
N LEU A 70 -16.39 0.03 -3.74
CA LEU A 70 -15.06 0.29 -3.24
C LEU A 70 -15.09 1.60 -2.48
N PHE A 71 -14.54 1.62 -1.26
CA PHE A 71 -14.63 2.77 -0.36
C PHE A 71 -13.27 3.40 -0.10
N LEU A 72 -13.28 4.71 0.11
CA LEU A 72 -12.10 5.48 0.49
C LEU A 72 -12.41 6.20 1.79
N ILE A 73 -11.57 5.98 2.81
CA ILE A 73 -11.75 6.61 4.12
C ILE A 73 -10.65 7.62 4.33
N ASN A 74 -11.03 8.87 4.62
CA ASN A 74 -10.08 9.90 5.03
C ASN A 74 -9.92 9.78 6.54
N ASN A 75 -8.78 9.22 6.98
CA ASN A 75 -8.57 8.95 8.40
C ASN A 75 -8.34 10.21 9.23
N ARG A 76 -7.97 11.32 8.60
CA ARG A 76 -7.79 12.59 9.30
C ARG A 76 -9.13 13.23 9.64
N SER A 77 -10.07 13.23 8.71
CA SER A 77 -11.39 13.85 8.91
C SER A 77 -12.42 12.85 9.42
N GLY A 78 -12.18 11.57 9.23
CA GLY A 78 -13.15 10.52 9.52
C GLY A 78 -14.23 10.37 8.45
N LYS A 79 -14.17 11.15 7.38
CA LYS A 79 -15.17 11.08 6.31
C LYS A 79 -14.93 9.86 5.42
N LYS A 80 -16.02 9.26 4.98
CA LYS A 80 -16.01 8.05 4.17
C LYS A 80 -16.63 8.34 2.81
N TYR A 81 -16.00 7.85 1.77
CA TYR A 81 -16.41 8.10 0.39
C TYR A 81 -16.58 6.78 -0.35
N LYS A 82 -17.44 6.77 -1.34
CA LYS A 82 -17.59 5.66 -2.29
C LYS A 82 -16.96 6.10 -3.61
N PHE A 83 -16.17 5.23 -4.25
CA PHE A 83 -15.65 5.52 -5.58
C PHE A 83 -16.80 5.56 -6.57
N ASN A 84 -16.83 6.59 -7.41
CA ASN A 84 -17.77 6.66 -8.52
C ASN A 84 -17.20 5.88 -9.70
N LEU A 85 -17.83 4.74 -10.01
CA LEU A 85 -17.34 3.82 -11.00
C LEU A 85 -18.32 3.70 -12.15
N THR A 86 -17.79 3.55 -13.36
CA THR A 86 -18.60 3.35 -14.55
C THR A 86 -18.34 1.93 -15.07
N GLU A 87 -19.39 1.15 -15.20
CA GLU A 87 -19.29 -0.20 -15.77
C GLU A 87 -18.89 -0.11 -17.24
N VAL A 88 -17.95 -0.96 -17.66
CA VAL A 88 -17.40 -0.88 -19.02
C VAL A 88 -17.82 -2.06 -19.89
N SER A 89 -18.67 -2.91 -19.41
CA SER A 89 -19.19 -3.98 -20.22
C SER A 89 -20.52 -4.49 -19.76
#